data_0896325e236a85eb60c1eb6bbc039683
#
_entry.id   0896325e236a85eb60c1eb6bbc039683
#
_cell.length_a   1.000
_cell.length_b   1.000
_cell.length_c   1.000
_cell.angle_alpha   90.00
_cell.angle_beta   90.00
_cell.angle_gamma   90.00
#
_symmetry.space_group_name_H-M   'P 1'
#
loop_
_entity.id
_entity.type
_entity.pdbx_description
1 polymer ?
#
loop_
_entity_poly.entity_id
_entity_poly.type
_entity_poly.pdbx_seq_one_letter_code
_entity_poly.pdbx_strand_id
1 'polypeptide(L)' 'MSDIATRVKSIIVDKLGVDENEVTEEASFTNDLGADSLDTVELIMEFEKEFNIAIPDDQAEKIGTVGQAVEYITSNAG' A
#
# COMPACT_ATOMS: atom_id res chain seq x y z
N MET A 1 6.02 16.47 4.32
CA MET A 1 4.78 16.11 4.18
C MET A 1 4.53 15.25 3.14
N SER A 2 3.93 14.22 3.40
CA SER A 2 3.86 13.21 2.44
C SER A 2 2.47 13.00 1.99
N ASP A 3 2.09 13.66 0.94
CA ASP A 3 0.85 13.37 0.28
C ASP A 3 0.78 11.92 -0.13
N ILE A 4 1.93 11.32 -0.44
CA ILE A 4 1.97 9.92 -0.82
C ILE A 4 1.48 9.03 0.31
N ALA A 5 1.96 9.26 1.53
CA ALA A 5 1.53 8.45 2.67
C ALA A 5 0.03 8.59 2.91
N THR A 6 -0.49 9.81 2.81
CA THR A 6 -1.92 10.06 2.99
C THR A 6 -2.75 9.34 1.93
N ARG A 7 -2.30 9.39 0.68
CA ARG A 7 -3.02 8.75 -0.41
C ARG A 7 -2.97 7.24 -0.31
N VAL A 8 -1.83 6.69 0.11
CA VAL A 8 -1.69 5.26 0.32
C VAL A 8 -2.67 4.80 1.40
N LYS A 9 -2.74 5.53 2.50
CA LYS A 9 -3.67 5.20 3.58
C LYS A 9 -5.11 5.21 3.10
N SER A 10 -5.49 6.22 2.33
CA SER A 10 -6.86 6.32 1.82
C SER A 10 -7.22 5.12 0.95
N ILE A 11 -6.30 4.70 0.10
CA ILE A 11 -6.52 3.56 -0.76
C ILE A 11 -6.72 2.30 0.08
N ILE A 12 -5.90 2.11 1.11
CA ILE A 12 -5.98 0.93 1.95
C ILE A 12 -7.31 0.91 2.71
N VAL A 13 -7.71 2.04 3.28
CA VAL A 13 -8.97 2.14 4.00
C VAL A 13 -10.15 1.78 3.07
N ASP A 14 -10.12 2.30 1.86
CA ASP A 14 -11.19 2.02 0.90
C ASP A 14 -11.23 0.56 0.47
N LYS A 15 -10.05 -0.01 0.20
CA LYS A 15 -10.00 -1.36 -0.32
C LYS A 15 -10.27 -2.41 0.73
N LEU A 16 -9.72 -2.24 1.91
CA LEU A 16 -9.82 -3.25 2.96
C LEU A 16 -10.94 -2.98 3.97
N GLY A 17 -11.50 -1.78 3.94
CA GLY A 17 -12.56 -1.43 4.87
C GLY A 17 -12.09 -1.36 6.31
N VAL A 18 -10.83 -0.99 6.52
CA VAL A 18 -10.27 -0.89 7.86
C VAL A 18 -10.30 0.56 8.33
N ASP A 19 -10.10 0.73 9.64
CA ASP A 19 -10.07 2.06 10.22
C ASP A 19 -8.75 2.74 9.89
N GLU A 20 -8.80 4.04 9.66
CA GLU A 20 -7.60 4.82 9.38
C GLU A 20 -6.56 4.66 10.48
N ASN A 21 -7.02 4.53 11.72
CA ASN A 21 -6.12 4.37 12.86
C ASN A 21 -5.35 3.05 12.84
N GLU A 22 -5.85 2.07 12.10
CA GLU A 22 -5.18 0.78 11.98
C GLU A 22 -4.09 0.81 10.93
N VAL A 23 -4.10 1.80 10.06
CA VAL A 23 -3.15 1.88 8.95
C VAL A 23 -1.94 2.66 9.40
N THR A 24 -1.03 1.99 10.09
CA THR A 24 0.23 2.60 10.53
C THR A 24 1.35 2.11 9.63
N GLU A 25 2.51 2.74 9.71
CA GLU A 25 3.64 2.34 8.87
C GLU A 25 4.09 0.92 9.15
N GLU A 26 3.92 0.47 10.37
CA GLU A 26 4.34 -0.87 10.76
C GLU A 26 3.29 -1.93 10.48
N ALA A 27 2.09 -1.52 10.12
CA ALA A 27 1.01 -2.45 9.89
C ALA A 27 1.30 -3.36 8.71
N SER A 28 1.17 -4.66 8.92
CA SER A 28 1.33 -5.65 7.87
C SER A 28 -0.01 -5.80 7.16
N PHE A 29 0.02 -5.82 5.85
CA PHE A 29 -1.23 -5.94 5.09
C PHE A 29 -1.98 -7.22 5.43
N THR A 30 -1.25 -8.32 5.60
CA THR A 30 -1.89 -9.61 5.86
C THR A 30 -2.14 -9.83 7.33
N ASN A 31 -1.16 -9.55 8.18
CA ASN A 31 -1.27 -9.86 9.60
C ASN A 31 -2.08 -8.85 10.39
N ASP A 32 -1.93 -7.59 10.07
CA ASP A 32 -2.59 -6.54 10.84
C ASP A 32 -3.87 -6.03 10.20
N LEU A 33 -3.90 -5.99 8.87
CA LEU A 33 -5.05 -5.44 8.15
C LEU A 33 -5.94 -6.51 7.54
N GLY A 34 -5.53 -7.76 7.64
CA GLY A 34 -6.37 -8.88 7.21
C GLY A 34 -6.50 -9.06 5.70
N ALA A 35 -5.58 -8.52 4.94
CA ALA A 35 -5.63 -8.68 3.49
C ALA A 35 -5.16 -10.07 3.10
N ASP A 36 -5.86 -10.73 2.19
CA ASP A 36 -5.37 -11.99 1.66
C ASP A 36 -4.56 -11.69 0.39
N SER A 37 -4.09 -12.74 -0.29
CA SER A 37 -3.22 -12.53 -1.44
C SER A 37 -3.92 -11.79 -2.58
N LEU A 38 -5.20 -12.01 -2.75
CA LEU A 38 -5.96 -11.30 -3.78
C LEU A 38 -6.08 -9.82 -3.43
N ASP A 39 -6.34 -9.54 -2.15
CA ASP A 39 -6.44 -8.15 -1.70
C ASP A 39 -5.13 -7.41 -1.89
N THR A 40 -4.00 -8.04 -1.59
CA THR A 40 -2.71 -7.39 -1.77
C THR A 40 -2.43 -7.10 -3.23
N VAL A 41 -2.78 -8.01 -4.13
CA VAL A 41 -2.62 -7.78 -5.56
C VAL A 41 -3.45 -6.58 -6.00
N GLU A 42 -4.69 -6.51 -5.53
CA GLU A 42 -5.56 -5.39 -5.89
C GLU A 42 -5.04 -4.07 -5.34
N LEU A 43 -4.49 -4.08 -4.13
CA LEU A 43 -3.89 -2.88 -3.56
C LEU A 43 -2.72 -2.40 -4.41
N ILE A 44 -1.87 -3.31 -4.83
CA ILE A 44 -0.72 -2.97 -5.67
C ILE A 44 -1.20 -2.34 -6.97
N MET A 45 -2.23 -2.90 -7.58
CA MET A 45 -2.76 -2.36 -8.82
C MET A 45 -3.34 -0.96 -8.61
N GLU A 46 -4.00 -0.73 -7.49
CA GLU A 46 -4.53 0.59 -7.19
C GLU A 46 -3.42 1.61 -6.99
N PHE A 47 -2.34 1.21 -6.31
CA PHE A 47 -1.19 2.09 -6.15
C PHE A 47 -0.59 2.44 -7.51
N GLU A 48 -0.50 1.47 -8.41
CA GLU A 48 0.04 1.73 -9.74
C GLU A 48 -0.79 2.75 -10.50
N LYS A 49 -2.10 2.64 -10.38
CA LYS A 49 -2.99 3.58 -11.05
C LYS A 49 -2.94 4.96 -10.43
N GLU A 50 -2.96 5.00 -9.11
CA GLU A 50 -3.02 6.27 -8.39
C GLU A 50 -1.76 7.09 -8.58
N PHE A 51 -0.62 6.45 -8.61
CA PHE A 51 0.66 7.14 -8.67
C PHE A 51 1.33 7.04 -10.04
N ASN A 52 0.67 6.37 -10.97
CA ASN A 52 1.17 6.23 -12.35
C ASN A 52 2.58 5.64 -12.38
N ILE A 53 2.77 4.55 -11.67
CA ILE A 53 4.04 3.84 -11.60
C ILE A 53 3.80 2.36 -11.88
N ALA A 54 4.89 1.63 -12.13
CA ALA A 54 4.80 0.18 -12.29
C ALA A 54 5.48 -0.48 -11.10
N ILE A 55 4.82 -1.48 -10.51
CA ILE A 55 5.36 -2.24 -9.41
C ILE A 55 5.49 -3.69 -9.87
N PRO A 56 6.70 -4.12 -10.27
CA PRO A 56 6.90 -5.50 -10.73
C PRO A 56 6.58 -6.50 -9.62
N ASP A 57 6.24 -7.71 -10.00
CA ASP A 57 5.86 -8.74 -9.04
C ASP A 57 6.92 -8.98 -7.98
N ASP A 58 8.20 -9.00 -8.37
CA ASP A 58 9.26 -9.25 -7.40
C ASP A 58 9.38 -8.12 -6.38
N GLN A 59 9.08 -6.89 -6.78
CA GLN A 59 9.07 -5.77 -5.84
C GLN A 59 7.82 -5.82 -4.97
N ALA A 60 6.70 -6.18 -5.57
CA ALA A 60 5.44 -6.27 -4.82
C ALA A 60 5.54 -7.29 -3.69
N GLU A 61 6.27 -8.38 -3.91
CA GLU A 61 6.46 -9.39 -2.88
C GLU A 61 7.21 -8.87 -1.67
N LYS A 62 8.01 -7.83 -1.85
CA LYS A 62 8.79 -7.25 -0.76
C LYS A 62 8.00 -6.20 0.01
N ILE A 63 6.86 -5.79 -0.51
CA ILE A 63 6.03 -4.79 0.13
C ILE A 63 5.06 -5.53 1.05
N GLY A 64 5.45 -5.68 2.31
CA GLY A 64 4.65 -6.38 3.30
C GLY A 64 3.97 -5.47 4.31
N THR A 65 4.42 -4.23 4.42
CA THR A 65 3.84 -3.27 5.36
C THR A 65 3.50 -1.98 4.64
N VAL A 66 2.67 -1.17 5.31
CA VAL A 66 2.26 0.12 4.78
C VAL A 66 3.48 1.01 4.54
N GLY A 67 4.41 1.03 5.49
CA GLY A 67 5.62 1.85 5.35
C GLY A 67 6.46 1.45 4.15
N GLN A 68 6.56 0.15 3.89
CA GLN A 68 7.31 -0.33 2.74
C GLN A 68 6.65 0.11 1.45
N ALA A 69 5.33 0.12 1.41
CA ALA A 69 4.60 0.60 0.23
C ALA A 69 4.86 2.08 0.00
N VAL A 70 4.77 2.87 1.07
CA VAL A 70 5.01 4.31 0.98
C VAL A 70 6.45 4.59 0.51
N GLU A 71 7.39 3.84 1.06
CA GLU A 71 8.80 4.03 0.71
C GLU A 71 9.05 3.72 -0.76
N TYR A 72 8.50 2.60 -1.22
CA TYR A 72 8.69 2.21 -2.62
C TYR A 72 8.09 3.25 -3.56
N ILE A 73 6.88 3.68 -3.26
CA ILE A 73 6.18 4.64 -4.11
C ILE A 73 6.91 5.98 -4.10
N THR A 74 7.35 6.42 -2.94
CA THR A 74 8.08 7.67 -2.81
C THR A 74 9.35 7.64 -3.68
N SER A 75 10.04 6.52 -3.70
CA SER A 75 11.26 6.39 -4.49
C SER A 75 11.00 6.36 -5.99
N ASN A 76 9.82 5.94 -6.40
CA ASN A 76 9.52 5.73 -7.81
C ASN A 76 8.56 6.74 -8.41
N ALA A 77 7.84 7.46 -7.61
CA ALA A 77 6.85 8.42 -8.12
C ALA A 77 7.48 9.76 -8.50
N GLY A 78 8.73 9.88 -8.38
CA GLY A 78 9.50 10.99 -8.84
C GLY A 78 9.00 12.35 -8.61
#